data_6927b4924b5cc828c1bcd1c0ff8b7a96
#
_entry.id   6927b4924b5cc828c1bcd1c0ff8b7a96
#
_cell.length_a   1.000
_cell.length_b   1.000
_cell.length_c   1.000
_cell.angle_alpha   90.00
_cell.angle_beta   90.00
_cell.angle_gamma   90.00
#
_symmetry.space_group_name_H-M   'P 1'
#
loop_
_entity.id
_entity.type
_entity.pdbx_description
1 polymer ?
#
loop_
_entity_poly.entity_id
_entity_poly.type
_entity_poly.pdbx_seq_one_letter_code
_entity_poly.pdbx_strand_id
1 'polypeptide(L)' 'MNIHHGSDRFWTTFVEDHAQGFAGFDLHREAFGREAVVGRTTFWDATGGFVFGTFDGADVPIEVVEAAIAEARAEIKVK' A
#
# COMPACT_ATOMS: atom_id res chain seq x y z
N MET A 1 -1.46 7.88 3.87
CA MET A 1 -0.30 8.78 3.69
C MET A 1 -0.44 9.53 2.37
N ASN A 2 0.32 10.56 2.19
CA ASN A 2 0.33 11.36 0.97
C ASN A 2 1.73 11.93 0.82
N ILE A 3 2.46 11.48 -0.21
CA ILE A 3 3.87 11.81 -0.40
C ILE A 3 4.09 12.24 -1.84
N HIS A 4 4.86 13.32 -2.01
CA HIS A 4 5.39 13.71 -3.32
C HIS A 4 6.81 13.14 -3.45
N HIS A 5 7.10 12.50 -4.57
CA HIS A 5 8.43 12.00 -4.90
C HIS A 5 8.75 12.42 -6.34
N GLY A 6 9.66 13.36 -6.50
CA GLY A 6 9.86 14.00 -7.79
C GLY A 6 8.59 14.73 -8.22
N SER A 7 8.11 14.47 -9.41
CA SER A 7 6.84 15.01 -9.91
C SER A 7 5.65 14.09 -9.69
N ASP A 8 5.87 12.91 -9.12
CA ASP A 8 4.82 11.93 -8.85
C ASP A 8 4.23 12.16 -7.46
N ARG A 9 2.95 11.82 -7.31
CA ARG A 9 2.26 11.84 -6.03
C ARG A 9 1.83 10.42 -5.69
N PHE A 10 2.03 10.03 -4.42
CA PHE A 10 1.62 8.74 -3.89
C PHE A 10 0.70 8.95 -2.69
N TRP A 11 -0.35 8.13 -2.60
CA TRP A 11 -1.24 8.13 -1.43
C TRP A 11 -1.81 6.73 -1.24
N THR A 12 -2.40 6.50 -0.08
CA THR A 12 -2.96 5.20 0.28
C THR A 12 -4.44 5.30 0.57
N THR A 13 -5.15 4.19 0.33
CA THR A 13 -6.54 4.02 0.72
C THR A 13 -6.70 2.66 1.41
N PHE A 14 -7.49 2.64 2.49
CA PHE A 14 -7.73 1.42 3.25
C PHE A 14 -8.62 0.46 2.45
N VAL A 15 -8.25 -0.84 2.49
CA VAL A 15 -9.05 -1.92 1.91
C VAL A 15 -9.13 -3.07 2.89
N GLU A 16 -10.27 -3.76 2.92
CA GLU A 16 -10.41 -4.98 3.69
C GLU A 16 -11.39 -5.92 3.02
N ASP A 17 -11.21 -7.22 3.26
CA ASP A 17 -12.09 -8.26 2.75
C ASP A 17 -12.19 -9.36 3.81
N HIS A 18 -13.33 -9.36 4.51
CA HIS A 18 -13.56 -10.33 5.59
C HIS A 18 -13.71 -11.76 5.06
N ALA A 19 -14.23 -11.92 3.85
CA ALA A 19 -14.40 -13.24 3.26
C ALA A 19 -13.05 -13.88 2.91
N GLN A 20 -12.07 -13.08 2.46
CA GLN A 20 -10.73 -13.57 2.18
C GLN A 20 -9.79 -13.48 3.38
N GLY A 21 -10.18 -12.74 4.42
CA GLY A 21 -9.39 -12.62 5.64
C GLY A 21 -8.18 -11.71 5.52
N PHE A 22 -8.33 -10.54 4.90
CA PHE A 22 -7.25 -9.57 4.83
C PHE A 22 -7.72 -8.14 5.08
N ALA A 23 -6.77 -7.32 5.54
CA ALA A 23 -6.90 -5.86 5.61
C ALA A 23 -5.61 -5.25 5.10
N GLY A 24 -5.69 -4.10 4.48
CA GLY A 24 -4.50 -3.47 3.93
C GLY A 24 -4.72 -2.06 3.42
N PHE A 25 -3.70 -1.56 2.74
CA PHE A 25 -3.74 -0.25 2.10
C PHE A 25 -3.28 -0.38 0.65
N ASP A 26 -4.13 0.08 -0.26
CA ASP A 26 -3.75 0.24 -1.66
C ASP A 26 -2.86 1.46 -1.78
N LEU A 27 -1.75 1.32 -2.51
CA LEU A 27 -0.85 2.41 -2.83
C LEU A 27 -1.18 2.93 -4.23
N HIS A 28 -1.54 4.21 -4.30
CA HIS A 28 -1.89 4.88 -5.55
C HIS A 28 -0.74 5.78 -5.97
N ARG A 29 -0.59 5.94 -7.27
CA ARG A 29 0.37 6.86 -7.87
C ARG A 29 -0.31 7.71 -8.91
N GLU A 30 -0.02 9.02 -8.89
CA GLU A 30 -0.35 9.93 -9.98
C GLU A 30 0.95 10.35 -10.66
N ALA A 31 1.05 10.09 -11.96
CA ALA A 31 2.17 10.51 -12.79
C ALA A 31 1.63 10.95 -14.14
N PHE A 32 2.08 12.10 -14.63
CA PHE A 32 1.66 12.64 -15.92
C PHE A 32 0.14 12.75 -16.05
N GLY A 33 -0.54 13.13 -14.97
CA GLY A 33 -1.99 13.29 -14.96
C GLY A 33 -2.78 11.99 -14.94
N ARG A 34 -2.11 10.84 -14.74
CA ARG A 34 -2.76 9.54 -14.68
C ARG A 34 -2.61 8.91 -13.30
N GLU A 35 -3.70 8.34 -12.80
CA GLU A 35 -3.72 7.65 -11.52
C GLU A 35 -3.78 6.15 -11.73
N ALA A 36 -3.05 5.41 -10.91
CA ALA A 36 -3.05 3.95 -10.94
C ALA A 36 -2.79 3.41 -9.54
N VAL A 37 -3.33 2.23 -9.24
CA VAL A 37 -2.95 1.47 -8.06
C VAL A 37 -1.69 0.70 -8.42
N VAL A 38 -0.59 0.98 -7.72
CA VAL A 38 0.73 0.43 -8.05
C VAL A 38 1.21 -0.62 -7.07
N GLY A 39 0.52 -0.77 -5.94
CA GLY A 39 0.89 -1.79 -4.96
C GLY A 39 -0.12 -1.89 -3.84
N ARG A 40 0.14 -2.80 -2.91
CA ARG A 40 -0.69 -2.99 -1.73
C ARG A 40 0.15 -3.55 -0.59
N THR A 41 -0.02 -2.97 0.60
CA THR A 41 0.44 -3.58 1.84
C THR A 41 -0.74 -4.35 2.43
N THR A 42 -0.58 -5.63 2.66
CA THR A 42 -1.68 -6.50 3.11
C THR A 42 -1.29 -7.24 4.38
N PHE A 43 -2.21 -7.27 5.35
CA PHE A 43 -2.13 -8.15 6.51
C PHE A 43 -3.10 -9.32 6.29
N TRP A 44 -2.58 -10.54 6.34
CA TRP A 44 -3.38 -11.75 6.19
C TRP A 44 -3.63 -12.40 7.55
N ASP A 45 -4.91 -12.60 7.90
CA ASP A 45 -5.29 -13.22 9.16
C ASP A 45 -4.72 -14.64 9.29
N ALA A 46 -4.71 -15.38 8.19
CA ALA A 46 -4.27 -16.76 8.18
C ALA A 46 -2.80 -16.95 8.57
N THR A 47 -1.94 -16.00 8.21
CA THR A 47 -0.50 -16.07 8.48
C THR A 47 -0.07 -15.17 9.62
N GLY A 48 -0.89 -14.17 9.97
CA GLY A 48 -0.56 -13.16 10.97
C GLY A 48 0.58 -12.24 10.54
N GLY A 49 0.79 -12.08 9.23
CA GLY A 49 1.91 -11.33 8.70
C GLY A 49 1.53 -10.30 7.66
N PHE A 50 2.44 -9.34 7.46
CA PHE A 50 2.31 -8.32 6.43
C PHE A 50 3.08 -8.73 5.20
N VAL A 51 2.52 -8.43 4.04
CA VAL A 51 3.21 -8.54 2.75
C VAL A 51 3.02 -7.27 1.96
N PHE A 52 3.99 -6.92 1.13
CA PHE A 52 3.88 -5.83 0.19
C PHE A 52 4.09 -6.38 -1.21
N GLY A 53 3.19 -6.03 -2.13
CA GLY A 53 3.31 -6.42 -3.52
C GLY A 53 3.06 -5.24 -4.43
N THR A 54 3.72 -5.24 -5.58
CA THR A 54 3.45 -4.26 -6.64
C THR A 54 2.55 -4.89 -7.71
N PHE A 55 1.83 -4.04 -8.43
CA PHE A 55 0.97 -4.46 -9.53
C PHE A 55 1.62 -4.09 -10.86
N ASP A 56 1.46 -4.97 -11.85
CA ASP A 56 1.88 -4.75 -13.24
C ASP A 56 3.37 -4.36 -13.37
N GLY A 57 4.21 -4.89 -12.50
CA GLY A 57 5.64 -4.62 -12.53
C GLY A 57 6.03 -3.18 -12.23
N ALA A 58 5.18 -2.45 -11.51
CA ALA A 58 5.45 -1.05 -11.19
C ALA A 58 6.71 -0.90 -10.32
N ASP A 59 7.56 0.06 -10.67
CA ASP A 59 8.69 0.44 -9.85
C ASP A 59 8.25 1.53 -8.89
N VAL A 60 8.40 1.30 -7.60
CA VAL A 60 8.00 2.25 -6.56
C VAL A 60 9.25 2.65 -5.77
N PRO A 61 9.48 3.95 -5.53
CA PRO A 61 10.63 4.37 -4.73
C PRO A 61 10.61 3.72 -3.35
N ILE A 62 11.79 3.30 -2.86
CA ILE A 62 11.90 2.60 -1.58
C ILE A 62 11.33 3.44 -0.43
N GLU A 63 11.56 4.74 -0.43
CA GLU A 63 11.05 5.64 0.61
C GLU A 63 9.52 5.62 0.67
N VAL A 64 8.87 5.51 -0.48
CA VAL A 64 7.41 5.42 -0.56
C VAL A 64 6.93 4.07 -0.04
N VAL A 65 7.60 2.99 -0.42
CA VAL A 65 7.28 1.63 0.07
C VAL A 65 7.42 1.56 1.58
N GLU A 66 8.53 2.10 2.12
CA GLU A 66 8.77 2.12 3.56
C GLU A 66 7.67 2.90 4.30
N ALA A 67 7.26 4.05 3.77
CA ALA A 67 6.20 4.85 4.37
C ALA A 67 4.85 4.12 4.33
N ALA A 68 4.55 3.44 3.24
CA ALA A 68 3.30 2.67 3.09
C ALA A 68 3.26 1.50 4.08
N ILE A 69 4.39 0.79 4.25
CA ILE A 69 4.49 -0.32 5.20
C ILE A 69 4.36 0.19 6.63
N ALA A 70 5.02 1.30 6.96
CA ALA A 70 4.95 1.90 8.30
C ALA A 70 3.52 2.31 8.65
N GLU A 71 2.80 2.89 7.70
CA GLU A 71 1.39 3.27 7.90
C GLU A 71 0.53 2.03 8.17
N ALA A 72 0.69 0.98 7.37
CA ALA A 72 -0.10 -0.23 7.54
C ALA A 72 0.16 -0.86 8.91
N ARG A 73 1.41 -0.92 9.36
CA ARG A 73 1.76 -1.46 10.67
C ARG A 73 1.20 -0.62 11.83
N ALA A 74 1.10 0.69 11.64
CA ALA A 74 0.55 1.59 12.65
C ALA A 74 -0.97 1.51 12.72
N GLU A 75 -1.64 1.37 11.58
CA GLU A 75 -3.09 1.44 11.48
C GLU A 75 -3.78 0.08 11.63
N ILE A 76 -3.16 -0.99 11.17
CA ILE A 76 -3.72 -2.34 11.27
C ILE A 76 -3.20 -2.97 12.56
N LYS A 77 -4.09 -3.10 13.54
CA LYS A 77 -3.73 -3.66 14.84
C LYS A 77 -3.78 -5.18 14.78
N VAL A 78 -2.68 -5.80 15.15
CA VAL A 78 -2.57 -7.26 15.28
C VAL A 78 -2.90 -7.62 16.71
N LYS A 79 -3.86 -8.51 16.87
CA LYS A 79 -4.28 -8.99 18.20
C LYS A 79 -3.45 -10.18 18.62
#